data_7b8dadba9037777824a3d08c214d19ad
#
_entry.id   7b8dadba9037777824a3d08c214d19ad
#
_cell.length_a   1.000
_cell.length_b   1.000
_cell.length_c   1.000
_cell.angle_alpha   90.00
_cell.angle_beta   90.00
_cell.angle_gamma   90.00
#
_symmetry.space_group_name_H-M   'P 1'
#
loop_
_entity.id
_entity.type
_entity.pdbx_description
1 polymer ?
#
loop_
_entity_poly.entity_id
_entity_poly.type
_entity_poly.pdbx_seq_one_letter_code
_entity_poly.pdbx_strand_id
1 'polypeptide(L)'
;MPLALLALTISAFAIGTTEFVIVGLVPTIANQLAISLPSAGLLVSIYALGVAVGAPVLTALTGRFPRKQLLVALMVLFTAGNILAWQAPDYTTLVIARLLTGLAHGVFFSIGSTIATSLVSKEKAASAIAIMFGGLTVALVTGVPLGTFIGQHFGWRETFLAVSLLGVIALVTSLLLVPSNIPGRASASLRDQLKVLTHPRLLIIYTVTALGYGGVFTAFTFLAPMMQDLAGFSPNAVSWILLGYGISVAIGNIWGGKLADKHGAVPALKFIFAALVVLLMIFQFTASLHYAALVTVLVMGIFAFGNVPGLQVYVVQKSELYTPNAVDVASGLNIAAFNIGIALGSIIGGQTVAHVGLTQTPWIGAVIVLVAFLLIGLSGRLDKPARVALG
;
A
#
# COMPACT_ATOMS: atom_id res chain seq x y z
N MET A 1 23.44 13.38 2.19
CA MET A 1 22.46 12.33 2.49
C MET A 1 23.21 11.09 2.93
N PRO A 2 22.92 10.47 4.08
CA PRO A 2 23.60 9.25 4.48
C PRO A 2 23.36 8.13 3.46
N LEU A 3 24.42 7.42 3.05
CA LEU A 3 24.31 6.31 2.08
C LEU A 3 23.35 5.20 2.55
N ALA A 4 23.21 5.04 3.86
CA ALA A 4 22.27 4.09 4.43
C ALA A 4 20.79 4.40 4.08
N LEU A 5 20.41 5.67 3.88
CA LEU A 5 19.08 6.02 3.41
C LEU A 5 18.84 5.55 1.96
N LEU A 6 19.89 5.56 1.12
CA LEU A 6 19.79 5.01 -0.23
C LEU A 6 19.50 3.51 -0.19
N ALA A 7 20.15 2.75 0.70
CA ALA A 7 19.85 1.33 0.87
C ALA A 7 18.38 1.08 1.27
N LEU A 8 17.84 1.88 2.18
CA LEU A 8 16.43 1.80 2.57
C LEU A 8 15.49 2.17 1.41
N THR A 9 15.84 3.18 0.61
CA THR A 9 15.06 3.59 -0.58
C THR A 9 15.05 2.50 -1.65
N ILE A 10 16.20 1.85 -1.91
CA ILE A 10 16.32 0.73 -2.85
C ILE A 10 15.49 -0.46 -2.35
N SER A 11 15.53 -0.76 -1.05
CA SER A 11 14.72 -1.81 -0.46
C SER A 11 13.22 -1.51 -0.57
N ALA A 12 12.80 -0.26 -0.30
CA ALA A 12 11.42 0.19 -0.46
C ALA A 12 10.96 0.13 -1.93
N PHE A 13 11.85 0.43 -2.89
CA PHE A 13 11.57 0.28 -4.32
C PHE A 13 11.34 -1.18 -4.71
N ALA A 14 12.20 -2.10 -4.27
CA ALA A 14 12.06 -3.52 -4.54
C ALA A 14 10.76 -4.09 -3.96
N ILE A 15 10.44 -3.72 -2.71
CA ILE A 15 9.22 -4.12 -2.00
C ILE A 15 7.98 -3.55 -2.69
N GLY A 16 7.97 -2.25 -3.03
CA GLY A 16 6.84 -1.63 -3.72
C GLY A 16 6.60 -2.21 -5.11
N THR A 17 7.67 -2.57 -5.82
CA THR A 17 7.54 -3.23 -7.12
C THR A 17 6.83 -4.58 -6.98
N THR A 18 7.26 -5.45 -6.06
CA THR A 18 6.61 -6.76 -5.86
C THR A 18 5.17 -6.64 -5.32
N GLU A 19 4.89 -5.61 -4.53
CA GLU A 19 3.55 -5.37 -3.98
C GLU A 19 2.53 -5.13 -5.09
N PHE A 20 2.80 -4.17 -5.96
CA PHE A 20 1.81 -3.66 -6.90
C PHE A 20 1.90 -4.25 -8.31
N VAL A 21 3.04 -4.84 -8.71
CA VAL A 21 3.19 -5.41 -10.06
C VAL A 21 2.19 -6.52 -10.35
N ILE A 22 1.75 -7.22 -9.32
CA ILE A 22 0.76 -8.29 -9.43
C ILE A 22 -0.54 -7.83 -10.11
N VAL A 23 -0.96 -6.59 -9.90
CA VAL A 23 -2.16 -6.01 -10.52
C VAL A 23 -2.06 -6.04 -12.05
N GLY A 24 -0.89 -5.75 -12.60
CA GLY A 24 -0.61 -5.83 -14.03
C GLY A 24 -0.46 -7.26 -14.55
N LEU A 25 -0.20 -8.23 -13.67
CA LEU A 25 0.06 -9.63 -14.00
C LEU A 25 -1.15 -10.55 -13.82
N VAL A 26 -2.25 -10.07 -13.22
CA VAL A 26 -3.44 -10.89 -12.92
C VAL A 26 -3.91 -11.69 -14.15
N PRO A 27 -4.09 -11.11 -15.36
CA PRO A 27 -4.51 -11.88 -16.53
C PRO A 27 -3.47 -12.92 -16.96
N THR A 28 -2.19 -12.55 -16.95
CA THR A 28 -1.08 -13.43 -17.38
C THR A 28 -0.95 -14.64 -16.44
N ILE A 29 -1.04 -14.41 -15.13
CA ILE A 29 -0.99 -15.49 -14.13
C ILE A 29 -2.22 -16.39 -14.24
N ALA A 30 -3.42 -15.81 -14.38
CA ALA A 30 -4.65 -16.57 -14.53
C ALA A 30 -4.58 -17.50 -15.74
N ASN A 31 -4.15 -16.99 -16.88
CA ASN A 31 -4.03 -17.77 -18.11
C ASN A 31 -2.96 -18.87 -18.02
N GLN A 32 -1.75 -18.56 -17.52
CA GLN A 32 -0.64 -19.51 -17.49
C GLN A 32 -0.80 -20.59 -16.42
N LEU A 33 -1.46 -20.31 -15.30
CA LEU A 33 -1.76 -21.30 -14.26
C LEU A 33 -3.13 -21.95 -14.42
N ALA A 34 -3.89 -21.58 -15.47
CA ALA A 34 -5.26 -22.07 -15.73
C ALA A 34 -6.19 -21.90 -14.51
N ILE A 35 -6.10 -20.75 -13.82
CA ILE A 35 -6.92 -20.40 -12.68
C ILE A 35 -7.86 -19.24 -13.02
N SER A 36 -8.89 -19.03 -12.20
CA SER A 36 -9.82 -17.92 -12.37
C SER A 36 -9.16 -16.56 -12.05
N LEU A 37 -9.69 -15.47 -12.63
CA LEU A 37 -9.27 -14.10 -12.29
C LEU A 37 -9.42 -13.80 -10.79
N PRO A 38 -10.52 -14.21 -10.11
CA PRO A 38 -10.63 -14.06 -8.66
C PRO A 38 -9.50 -14.76 -7.89
N SER A 39 -9.13 -15.99 -8.29
CA SER A 39 -8.00 -16.71 -7.67
C SER A 39 -6.68 -15.97 -7.87
N ALA A 40 -6.42 -15.43 -9.06
CA ALA A 40 -5.24 -14.62 -9.31
C ALA A 40 -5.26 -13.30 -8.48
N GLY A 41 -6.43 -12.66 -8.33
CA GLY A 41 -6.62 -11.48 -7.49
C GLY A 41 -6.35 -11.73 -6.01
N LEU A 42 -6.61 -12.95 -5.49
CA LEU A 42 -6.28 -13.32 -4.10
C LEU A 42 -4.79 -13.21 -3.77
N LEU A 43 -3.90 -13.25 -4.77
CA LEU A 43 -2.47 -13.05 -4.57
C LEU A 43 -2.15 -11.64 -4.04
N VAL A 44 -2.96 -10.63 -4.39
CA VAL A 44 -2.90 -9.28 -3.80
C VAL A 44 -3.31 -9.33 -2.33
N SER A 45 -4.42 -10.00 -2.03
CA SER A 45 -4.96 -10.11 -0.66
C SER A 45 -4.00 -10.84 0.28
N ILE A 46 -3.43 -11.95 -0.17
CA ILE A 46 -2.49 -12.77 0.63
C ILE A 46 -1.24 -11.97 0.99
N TYR A 47 -0.69 -11.22 0.03
CA TYR A 47 0.44 -10.33 0.29
C TYR A 47 0.07 -9.26 1.32
N ALA A 48 -1.04 -8.56 1.10
CA ALA A 48 -1.50 -7.50 1.98
C ALA A 48 -1.83 -8.00 3.40
N LEU A 49 -2.40 -9.21 3.53
CA LEU A 49 -2.56 -9.87 4.84
C LEU A 49 -1.22 -10.16 5.51
N GLY A 50 -0.22 -10.61 4.72
CA GLY A 50 1.15 -10.77 5.22
C GLY A 50 1.70 -9.46 5.79
N VAL A 51 1.51 -8.34 5.10
CA VAL A 51 1.92 -7.01 5.58
C VAL A 51 1.16 -6.62 6.84
N ALA A 52 -0.17 -6.78 6.85
CA ALA A 52 -1.03 -6.41 7.96
C ALA A 52 -0.69 -7.16 9.26
N VAL A 53 -0.28 -8.43 9.15
CA VAL A 53 0.18 -9.24 10.28
C VAL A 53 1.66 -8.96 10.60
N GLY A 54 2.50 -8.85 9.58
CA GLY A 54 3.95 -8.64 9.73
C GLY A 54 4.27 -7.33 10.45
N ALA A 55 3.59 -6.25 10.11
CA ALA A 55 3.86 -4.94 10.67
C ALA A 55 3.67 -4.90 12.20
N PRO A 56 2.53 -5.27 12.79
CA PRO A 56 2.37 -5.23 14.25
C PRO A 56 2.96 -6.45 14.96
N VAL A 57 2.68 -7.67 14.50
CA VAL A 57 2.99 -8.89 15.24
C VAL A 57 4.48 -9.25 15.15
N LEU A 58 5.02 -9.36 13.93
CA LEU A 58 6.42 -9.74 13.77
C LEU A 58 7.36 -8.64 14.23
N THR A 59 7.00 -7.36 14.05
CA THR A 59 7.81 -6.26 14.58
C THR A 59 7.89 -6.33 16.11
N ALA A 60 6.81 -6.65 16.80
CA ALA A 60 6.80 -6.83 18.25
C ALA A 60 7.67 -8.03 18.67
N LEU A 61 7.53 -9.17 18.00
CA LEU A 61 8.28 -10.40 18.30
C LEU A 61 9.78 -10.26 18.01
N THR A 62 10.14 -9.49 16.99
CA THR A 62 11.52 -9.30 16.55
C THR A 62 12.21 -8.06 17.16
N GLY A 63 11.52 -7.33 18.03
CA GLY A 63 12.01 -6.08 18.63
C GLY A 63 13.32 -6.19 19.41
N ARG A 64 13.70 -7.41 19.84
CA ARG A 64 14.96 -7.70 20.57
C ARG A 64 16.19 -7.85 19.66
N PHE A 65 15.98 -8.06 18.37
CA PHE A 65 17.09 -8.26 17.44
C PHE A 65 17.75 -6.92 17.06
N PRO A 66 19.08 -6.90 16.87
CA PRO A 66 19.78 -5.72 16.35
C PRO A 66 19.18 -5.29 15.01
N ARG A 67 18.91 -4.00 14.86
CA ARG A 67 18.15 -3.44 13.72
C ARG A 67 18.75 -3.79 12.35
N LYS A 68 20.09 -3.73 12.22
CA LYS A 68 20.77 -4.12 10.96
C LYS A 68 20.58 -5.61 10.65
N GLN A 69 20.76 -6.48 11.66
CA GLN A 69 20.62 -7.93 11.45
C GLN A 69 19.20 -8.29 11.03
N LEU A 70 18.21 -7.67 11.68
CA LEU A 70 16.79 -7.85 11.32
C LEU A 70 16.53 -7.34 9.90
N LEU A 71 17.01 -6.15 9.52
CA LEU A 71 16.87 -5.62 8.17
C LEU A 71 17.46 -6.58 7.12
N VAL A 72 18.67 -7.08 7.37
CA VAL A 72 19.34 -8.06 6.48
C VAL A 72 18.53 -9.35 6.37
N ALA A 73 18.05 -9.89 7.50
CA ALA A 73 17.22 -11.09 7.51
C ALA A 73 15.91 -10.90 6.72
N LEU A 74 15.28 -9.71 6.80
CA LEU A 74 14.10 -9.37 6.03
C LEU A 74 14.39 -9.30 4.53
N MET A 75 15.54 -8.74 4.13
CA MET A 75 15.94 -8.70 2.72
C MET A 75 16.28 -10.10 2.18
N VAL A 76 16.84 -10.97 3.01
CA VAL A 76 17.02 -12.39 2.66
C VAL A 76 15.68 -13.08 2.48
N LEU A 77 14.74 -12.92 3.42
CA LEU A 77 13.39 -13.49 3.33
C LEU A 77 12.64 -12.95 2.09
N PHE A 78 12.73 -11.65 1.84
CA PHE A 78 12.13 -11.00 0.67
C PHE A 78 12.69 -11.56 -0.64
N THR A 79 14.01 -11.66 -0.75
CA THR A 79 14.70 -12.19 -1.93
C THR A 79 14.35 -13.67 -2.14
N ALA A 80 14.43 -14.48 -1.08
CA ALA A 80 14.09 -15.89 -1.14
C ALA A 80 12.62 -16.12 -1.51
N GLY A 81 11.71 -15.31 -0.98
CA GLY A 81 10.29 -15.36 -1.32
C GLY A 81 10.01 -15.02 -2.79
N ASN A 82 10.73 -14.04 -3.36
CA ASN A 82 10.61 -13.71 -4.79
C ASN A 82 11.27 -14.77 -5.69
N ILE A 83 12.37 -15.41 -5.25
CA ILE A 83 12.95 -16.58 -5.93
C ILE A 83 11.94 -17.75 -5.93
N LEU A 84 11.28 -17.97 -4.79
CA LEU A 84 10.22 -19.00 -4.70
C LEU A 84 9.06 -18.69 -5.65
N ALA A 85 8.65 -17.41 -5.76
CA ALA A 85 7.64 -16.98 -6.72
C ALA A 85 8.09 -17.21 -8.18
N TRP A 86 9.34 -16.88 -8.51
CA TRP A 86 9.92 -17.13 -9.83
C TRP A 86 9.87 -18.61 -10.20
N GLN A 87 10.26 -19.49 -9.28
CA GLN A 87 10.30 -20.93 -9.49
C GLN A 87 8.97 -21.66 -9.21
N ALA A 88 7.91 -20.92 -8.86
CA ALA A 88 6.65 -21.54 -8.46
C ALA A 88 6.06 -22.44 -9.58
N PRO A 89 5.94 -23.75 -9.32
CA PRO A 89 5.35 -24.67 -10.29
C PRO A 89 3.83 -24.53 -10.36
N ASP A 90 3.22 -24.08 -9.26
CA ASP A 90 1.77 -24.05 -9.07
C ASP A 90 1.33 -22.80 -8.28
N TYR A 91 0.01 -22.65 -8.21
CA TYR A 91 -0.63 -21.52 -7.49
C TYR A 91 -0.33 -21.52 -5.98
N THR A 92 -0.30 -22.69 -5.34
CA THR A 92 -0.06 -22.81 -3.90
C THR A 92 1.31 -22.30 -3.50
N THR A 93 2.33 -22.68 -4.27
CA THR A 93 3.70 -22.19 -4.07
C THR A 93 3.77 -20.67 -4.22
N LEU A 94 3.07 -20.12 -5.22
CA LEU A 94 3.01 -18.65 -5.42
C LEU A 94 2.28 -17.96 -4.26
N VAL A 95 1.22 -18.53 -3.72
CA VAL A 95 0.52 -18.03 -2.52
C VAL A 95 1.46 -17.97 -1.30
N ILE A 96 2.24 -19.02 -1.07
CA ILE A 96 3.22 -19.07 0.03
C ILE A 96 4.29 -17.99 -0.17
N ALA A 97 4.81 -17.85 -1.38
CA ALA A 97 5.79 -16.82 -1.72
C ALA A 97 5.26 -15.40 -1.46
N ARG A 98 4.00 -15.15 -1.83
CA ARG A 98 3.32 -13.85 -1.60
C ARG A 98 3.14 -13.56 -0.12
N LEU A 99 2.76 -14.55 0.68
CA LEU A 99 2.64 -14.40 2.14
C LEU A 99 3.99 -14.05 2.78
N LEU A 100 5.04 -14.80 2.43
CA LEU A 100 6.39 -14.59 3.00
C LEU A 100 6.94 -13.21 2.65
N THR A 101 6.79 -12.78 1.40
CA THR A 101 7.24 -11.45 0.96
C THR A 101 6.41 -10.33 1.60
N GLY A 102 5.12 -10.54 1.82
CA GLY A 102 4.25 -9.61 2.54
C GLY A 102 4.65 -9.47 4.02
N LEU A 103 4.96 -10.57 4.71
CA LEU A 103 5.48 -10.53 6.09
C LEU A 103 6.79 -9.72 6.18
N ALA A 104 7.72 -9.95 5.25
CA ALA A 104 8.98 -9.19 5.19
C ALA A 104 8.73 -7.68 4.97
N HIS A 105 7.80 -7.31 4.08
CA HIS A 105 7.39 -5.93 3.82
C HIS A 105 6.89 -5.24 5.10
N GLY A 106 5.95 -5.86 5.81
CA GLY A 106 5.34 -5.25 7.00
C GLY A 106 6.36 -4.90 8.07
N VAL A 107 7.29 -5.82 8.36
CA VAL A 107 8.37 -5.57 9.32
C VAL A 107 9.36 -4.53 8.79
N PHE A 108 9.69 -4.58 7.48
CA PHE A 108 10.64 -3.66 6.86
C PHE A 108 10.24 -2.21 7.07
N PHE A 109 9.02 -1.80 6.74
CA PHE A 109 8.61 -0.40 6.88
C PHE A 109 8.52 0.04 8.34
N SER A 110 8.19 -0.87 9.26
CA SER A 110 8.20 -0.59 10.70
C SER A 110 9.60 -0.28 11.22
N ILE A 111 10.59 -1.13 10.93
CA ILE A 111 11.96 -0.94 11.41
C ILE A 111 12.75 0.05 10.55
N GLY A 112 12.48 0.10 9.26
CA GLY A 112 13.14 1.00 8.31
C GLY A 112 12.93 2.46 8.67
N SER A 113 11.72 2.83 9.09
CA SER A 113 11.41 4.18 9.60
C SER A 113 12.26 4.51 10.83
N THR A 114 12.42 3.56 11.77
CA THR A 114 13.27 3.74 12.95
C THR A 114 14.74 3.88 12.56
N ILE A 115 15.22 3.06 11.61
CA ILE A 115 16.60 3.16 11.10
C ILE A 115 16.78 4.51 10.41
N ALA A 116 15.88 4.90 9.49
CA ALA A 116 15.98 6.16 8.75
C ALA A 116 16.10 7.38 9.68
N THR A 117 15.26 7.44 10.72
CA THR A 117 15.28 8.54 11.70
C THR A 117 16.53 8.53 12.57
N SER A 118 17.13 7.37 12.86
CA SER A 118 18.36 7.28 13.66
C SER A 118 19.61 7.73 12.91
N LEU A 119 19.55 7.82 11.58
CA LEU A 119 20.68 8.22 10.72
C LEU A 119 20.81 9.73 10.53
N VAL A 120 19.86 10.51 11.05
CA VAL A 120 19.79 11.95 10.84
C VAL A 120 19.44 12.67 12.16
N SER A 121 19.63 14.00 12.19
CA SER A 121 19.16 14.81 13.31
C SER A 121 17.62 14.83 13.40
N LYS A 122 17.07 15.14 14.57
CA LYS A 122 15.62 15.12 14.83
C LYS A 122 14.83 16.02 13.85
N GLU A 123 15.41 17.15 13.46
CA GLU A 123 14.81 18.11 12.52
C GLU A 123 14.67 17.55 11.11
N LYS A 124 15.49 16.55 10.75
CA LYS A 124 15.50 15.87 9.42
C LYS A 124 14.79 14.52 9.43
N ALA A 125 14.26 14.09 10.55
CA ALA A 125 13.63 12.76 10.71
C ALA A 125 12.49 12.53 9.70
N ALA A 126 11.59 13.50 9.53
CA ALA A 126 10.49 13.42 8.56
C ALA A 126 11.00 13.31 7.12
N SER A 127 12.04 14.07 6.77
CA SER A 127 12.68 14.00 5.44
C SER A 127 13.31 12.64 5.18
N ALA A 128 13.94 12.02 6.18
CA ALA A 128 14.55 10.70 6.05
C ALA A 128 13.50 9.60 5.78
N ILE A 129 12.37 9.66 6.48
CA ILE A 129 11.23 8.79 6.23
C ILE A 129 10.68 9.01 4.82
N ALA A 130 10.48 10.27 4.42
CA ALA A 130 9.97 10.61 3.09
C ALA A 130 10.88 10.10 1.96
N ILE A 131 12.20 10.18 2.13
CA ILE A 131 13.18 9.64 1.18
C ILE A 131 13.06 8.12 1.07
N MET A 132 12.95 7.40 2.18
CA MET A 132 12.75 5.95 2.18
C MET A 132 11.44 5.58 1.46
N PHE A 133 10.31 6.21 1.81
CA PHE A 133 9.02 5.96 1.15
C PHE A 133 9.00 6.44 -0.31
N GLY A 134 9.89 7.35 -0.70
CA GLY A 134 10.10 7.75 -2.10
C GLY A 134 10.40 6.55 -2.99
N GLY A 135 11.08 5.52 -2.47
CA GLY A 135 11.30 4.26 -3.17
C GLY A 135 9.99 3.57 -3.58
N LEU A 136 8.97 3.57 -2.71
CA LEU A 136 7.65 3.02 -3.01
C LEU A 136 6.94 3.80 -4.13
N THR A 137 7.02 5.13 -4.08
CA THR A 137 6.45 5.98 -5.14
C THR A 137 7.13 5.74 -6.49
N VAL A 138 8.46 5.64 -6.51
CA VAL A 138 9.22 5.31 -7.72
C VAL A 138 8.86 3.91 -8.24
N ALA A 139 8.62 2.94 -7.35
CA ALA A 139 8.16 1.61 -7.72
C ALA A 139 6.81 1.64 -8.47
N LEU A 140 5.86 2.41 -7.99
CA LEU A 140 4.56 2.58 -8.66
C LEU A 140 4.71 3.22 -10.05
N VAL A 141 5.61 4.19 -10.19
CA VAL A 141 5.82 4.91 -11.46
C VAL A 141 6.61 4.09 -12.47
N THR A 142 7.62 3.33 -12.04
CA THR A 142 8.56 2.66 -12.94
C THR A 142 8.60 1.14 -12.77
N GLY A 143 8.65 0.66 -11.54
CA GLY A 143 8.80 -0.76 -11.21
C GLY A 143 7.60 -1.58 -11.67
N VAL A 144 6.38 -1.10 -11.39
CA VAL A 144 5.14 -1.79 -11.77
C VAL A 144 4.95 -1.87 -13.28
N PRO A 145 5.07 -0.79 -14.05
CA PRO A 145 4.96 -0.88 -15.51
C PRO A 145 6.04 -1.75 -16.15
N LEU A 146 7.30 -1.60 -15.72
CA LEU A 146 8.40 -2.42 -16.24
C LEU A 146 8.22 -3.89 -15.91
N GLY A 147 7.82 -4.21 -14.67
CA GLY A 147 7.55 -5.58 -14.27
C GLY A 147 6.36 -6.18 -15.01
N THR A 148 5.31 -5.38 -15.25
CA THR A 148 4.16 -5.81 -16.08
C THR A 148 4.59 -6.08 -17.51
N PHE A 149 5.40 -5.20 -18.10
CA PHE A 149 5.96 -5.39 -19.45
C PHE A 149 6.79 -6.68 -19.54
N ILE A 150 7.69 -6.92 -18.57
CA ILE A 150 8.48 -8.17 -18.50
C ILE A 150 7.54 -9.38 -18.44
N GLY A 151 6.54 -9.34 -17.55
CA GLY A 151 5.62 -10.45 -17.35
C GLY A 151 4.74 -10.75 -18.56
N GLN A 152 4.39 -9.77 -19.35
CA GLN A 152 3.60 -9.91 -20.57
C GLN A 152 4.42 -10.49 -21.74
N HIS A 153 5.71 -10.15 -21.84
CA HIS A 153 6.57 -10.58 -22.96
C HIS A 153 7.33 -11.87 -22.69
N PHE A 154 7.78 -12.07 -21.45
CA PHE A 154 8.65 -13.18 -21.07
C PHE A 154 7.96 -14.17 -20.12
N GLY A 155 6.79 -13.81 -19.59
CA GLY A 155 6.07 -14.60 -18.59
C GLY A 155 6.17 -13.98 -17.19
N TRP A 156 5.12 -14.15 -16.38
CA TRP A 156 5.01 -13.57 -15.05
C TRP A 156 6.14 -13.99 -14.10
N ARG A 157 6.70 -15.19 -14.29
CA ARG A 157 7.83 -15.69 -13.49
C ARG A 157 9.05 -14.79 -13.63
N GLU A 158 9.34 -14.33 -14.83
CA GLU A 158 10.50 -13.47 -15.11
C GLU A 158 10.40 -12.11 -14.43
N THR A 159 9.19 -11.64 -14.16
CA THR A 159 9.00 -10.46 -13.31
C THR A 159 9.49 -10.71 -11.89
N PHE A 160 9.19 -11.87 -11.30
CA PHE A 160 9.68 -12.20 -9.96
C PHE A 160 11.19 -12.48 -9.93
N LEU A 161 11.78 -12.97 -11.03
CA LEU A 161 13.23 -13.01 -11.18
C LEU A 161 13.83 -11.60 -11.14
N ALA A 162 13.28 -10.67 -11.91
CA ALA A 162 13.74 -9.27 -11.90
C ALA A 162 13.62 -8.64 -10.51
N VAL A 163 12.51 -8.88 -9.81
CA VAL A 163 12.33 -8.42 -8.42
C VAL A 163 13.30 -9.11 -7.46
N SER A 164 13.64 -10.39 -7.67
CA SER A 164 14.65 -11.09 -6.88
C SER A 164 16.02 -10.44 -7.03
N LEU A 165 16.40 -10.02 -8.24
CA LEU A 165 17.64 -9.28 -8.48
C LEU A 165 17.64 -7.94 -7.76
N LEU A 166 16.53 -7.21 -7.78
CA LEU A 166 16.36 -6.01 -6.95
C LEU A 166 16.49 -6.32 -5.45
N GLY A 167 15.95 -7.44 -4.99
CA GLY A 167 16.10 -7.94 -3.63
C GLY A 167 17.56 -8.22 -3.26
N VAL A 168 18.34 -8.82 -4.16
CA VAL A 168 19.79 -9.00 -3.97
C VAL A 168 20.51 -7.65 -3.86
N ILE A 169 20.19 -6.69 -4.72
CA ILE A 169 20.78 -5.34 -4.65
C ILE A 169 20.41 -4.67 -3.32
N ALA A 170 19.14 -4.78 -2.88
CA ALA A 170 18.69 -4.26 -1.60
C ALA A 170 19.39 -4.93 -0.41
N LEU A 171 19.61 -6.24 -0.47
CA LEU A 171 20.36 -7.00 0.53
C LEU A 171 21.81 -6.54 0.62
N VAL A 172 22.51 -6.49 -0.51
CA VAL A 172 23.92 -6.08 -0.59
C VAL A 172 24.09 -4.64 -0.10
N THR A 173 23.26 -3.72 -0.56
CA THR A 173 23.32 -2.31 -0.12
C THR A 173 22.99 -2.17 1.36
N SER A 174 22.07 -2.95 1.92
CA SER A 174 21.76 -2.97 3.35
C SER A 174 22.93 -3.51 4.17
N LEU A 175 23.61 -4.55 3.70
CA LEU A 175 24.80 -5.11 4.34
C LEU A 175 25.95 -4.10 4.38
N LEU A 176 26.21 -3.42 3.27
CA LEU A 176 27.37 -2.56 3.09
C LEU A 176 27.18 -1.15 3.67
N LEU A 177 25.98 -0.57 3.51
CA LEU A 177 25.74 0.86 3.76
C LEU A 177 25.06 1.14 5.10
N VAL A 178 24.32 0.18 5.69
CA VAL A 178 23.63 0.39 6.97
C VAL A 178 24.60 0.11 8.14
N PRO A 179 24.76 1.05 9.09
CA PRO A 179 25.66 0.85 10.25
C PRO A 179 25.16 -0.27 11.18
N SER A 180 26.09 -0.92 11.88
CA SER A 180 25.76 -2.02 12.80
C SER A 180 25.26 -1.56 14.17
N ASN A 181 25.64 -0.36 14.60
CA ASN A 181 25.38 0.21 15.93
C ASN A 181 24.19 1.19 15.93
N ILE A 182 23.05 0.75 15.39
CA ILE A 182 21.81 1.55 15.41
C ILE A 182 21.15 1.39 16.79
N PRO A 183 20.91 2.49 17.53
CA PRO A 183 20.23 2.42 18.82
C PRO A 183 18.83 1.82 18.67
N GLY A 184 18.51 0.82 19.49
CA GLY A 184 17.13 0.36 19.61
C GLY A 184 16.29 1.44 20.31
N ARG A 185 15.15 1.83 19.74
CA ARG A 185 14.14 2.57 20.50
C ARG A 185 13.47 1.65 21.50
N ALA A 186 13.25 2.14 22.71
CA ALA A 186 12.38 1.45 23.67
C ALA A 186 10.98 1.31 23.03
N SER A 187 10.48 0.10 22.92
CA SER A 187 9.13 -0.14 22.45
C SER A 187 8.13 0.40 23.46
N ALA A 188 7.01 0.95 22.98
CA ALA A 188 5.90 1.35 23.83
C ALA A 188 5.48 0.19 24.75
N SER A 189 5.06 0.47 25.98
CA SER A 189 4.61 -0.56 26.90
C SER A 189 3.43 -1.34 26.31
N LEU A 190 3.30 -2.62 26.65
CA LEU A 190 2.15 -3.44 26.19
C LEU A 190 0.81 -2.77 26.53
N ARG A 191 0.72 -2.09 27.67
CA ARG A 191 -0.48 -1.34 28.06
C ARG A 191 -0.78 -0.19 27.09
N ASP A 192 0.26 0.55 26.66
CA ASP A 192 0.08 1.65 25.72
C ASP A 192 -0.24 1.15 24.30
N GLN A 193 0.34 0.02 23.90
CA GLN A 193 -0.01 -0.64 22.63
C GLN A 193 -1.49 -1.10 22.62
N LEU A 194 -1.97 -1.71 23.73
CA LEU A 194 -3.37 -2.12 23.87
C LEU A 194 -4.33 -0.91 23.87
N LYS A 195 -3.94 0.21 24.48
CA LYS A 195 -4.75 1.43 24.41
C LYS A 195 -4.94 1.93 22.99
N VAL A 196 -3.89 1.89 22.15
CA VAL A 196 -3.97 2.29 20.74
C VAL A 196 -4.93 1.37 19.99
N LEU A 197 -4.88 0.07 20.23
CA LEU A 197 -5.74 -0.93 19.58
C LEU A 197 -7.21 -0.83 19.99
N THR A 198 -7.51 -0.31 21.18
CA THR A 198 -8.88 -0.28 21.72
C THR A 198 -9.49 1.12 21.77
N HIS A 199 -8.72 2.17 21.44
CA HIS A 199 -9.22 3.54 21.54
C HIS A 199 -10.24 3.86 20.44
N PRO A 200 -11.52 4.18 20.79
CA PRO A 200 -12.60 4.32 19.80
C PRO A 200 -12.31 5.32 18.68
N ARG A 201 -11.62 6.41 18.99
CA ARG A 201 -11.30 7.45 18.00
C ARG A 201 -10.27 6.96 16.96
N LEU A 202 -9.28 6.19 17.40
CA LEU A 202 -8.29 5.57 16.52
C LEU A 202 -8.89 4.45 15.69
N LEU A 203 -9.77 3.63 16.28
CA LEU A 203 -10.51 2.59 15.56
C LEU A 203 -11.34 3.15 14.41
N ILE A 204 -12.00 4.30 14.59
CA ILE A 204 -12.73 4.98 13.50
C ILE A 204 -11.75 5.33 12.37
N ILE A 205 -10.56 5.85 12.68
CA ILE A 205 -9.58 6.25 11.66
C ILE A 205 -9.07 5.01 10.91
N TYR A 206 -8.71 3.93 11.62
CA TYR A 206 -8.29 2.68 10.98
C TYR A 206 -9.38 2.10 10.08
N THR A 207 -10.64 2.17 10.50
CA THR A 207 -11.78 1.75 9.69
C THR A 207 -11.94 2.62 8.44
N VAL A 208 -11.82 3.94 8.58
CA VAL A 208 -11.83 4.88 7.43
C VAL A 208 -10.70 4.56 6.46
N THR A 209 -9.50 4.31 6.97
CA THR A 209 -8.33 3.94 6.17
C THR A 209 -8.58 2.62 5.41
N ALA A 210 -9.03 1.58 6.12
CA ALA A 210 -9.30 0.28 5.52
C ALA A 210 -10.41 0.35 4.46
N LEU A 211 -11.51 1.04 4.73
CA LEU A 211 -12.62 1.18 3.78
C LEU A 211 -12.27 2.07 2.60
N GLY A 212 -11.60 3.21 2.84
CA GLY A 212 -11.19 4.12 1.77
C GLY A 212 -10.27 3.45 0.75
N TYR A 213 -9.30 2.70 1.24
CA TYR A 213 -8.37 1.95 0.40
C TYR A 213 -9.01 0.68 -0.18
N GLY A 214 -9.77 -0.04 0.64
CA GLY A 214 -10.46 -1.27 0.23
C GLY A 214 -11.43 -1.04 -0.92
N GLY A 215 -12.20 0.07 -0.90
CA GLY A 215 -13.10 0.41 -2.00
C GLY A 215 -12.35 0.67 -3.32
N VAL A 216 -11.20 1.34 -3.28
CA VAL A 216 -10.34 1.52 -4.47
C VAL A 216 -9.81 0.17 -4.96
N PHE A 217 -9.32 -0.69 -4.07
CA PHE A 217 -8.74 -1.98 -4.43
C PHE A 217 -9.76 -3.01 -4.90
N THR A 218 -11.05 -2.82 -4.64
CA THR A 218 -12.13 -3.64 -5.22
C THR A 218 -12.10 -3.59 -6.77
N ALA A 219 -11.80 -2.44 -7.35
CA ALA A 219 -11.65 -2.26 -8.80
C ALA A 219 -10.18 -2.35 -9.24
N PHE A 220 -9.25 -1.72 -8.52
CA PHE A 220 -7.85 -1.61 -8.92
C PHE A 220 -7.14 -2.97 -9.05
N THR A 221 -7.46 -3.94 -8.20
CA THR A 221 -6.92 -5.31 -8.31
C THR A 221 -7.18 -5.94 -9.67
N PHE A 222 -8.29 -5.60 -10.31
CA PHE A 222 -8.70 -6.11 -11.60
C PHE A 222 -8.56 -5.07 -12.73
N LEU A 223 -7.75 -4.03 -12.52
CA LEU A 223 -7.56 -2.97 -13.50
C LEU A 223 -7.03 -3.50 -14.84
N ALA A 224 -6.04 -4.40 -14.83
CA ALA A 224 -5.48 -4.95 -16.05
C ALA A 224 -6.53 -5.72 -16.89
N PRO A 225 -7.28 -6.69 -16.33
CA PRO A 225 -8.37 -7.32 -17.09
C PRO A 225 -9.45 -6.35 -17.50
N MET A 226 -9.80 -5.34 -16.69
CA MET A 226 -10.77 -4.31 -17.10
C MET A 226 -10.30 -3.54 -18.34
N MET A 227 -9.02 -3.16 -18.39
CA MET A 227 -8.46 -2.46 -19.54
C MET A 227 -8.37 -3.36 -20.79
N GLN A 228 -8.08 -4.65 -20.61
CA GLN A 228 -7.97 -5.61 -21.73
C GLN A 228 -9.34 -6.06 -22.21
N ASP A 229 -10.14 -6.62 -21.32
CA ASP A 229 -11.36 -7.37 -21.69
C ASP A 229 -12.58 -6.47 -21.89
N LEU A 230 -12.63 -5.31 -21.20
CA LEU A 230 -13.76 -4.36 -21.30
C LEU A 230 -13.43 -3.17 -22.20
N ALA A 231 -12.29 -2.52 -21.97
CA ALA A 231 -11.89 -1.32 -22.72
C ALA A 231 -11.19 -1.62 -24.05
N GLY A 232 -10.79 -2.89 -24.28
CA GLY A 232 -10.19 -3.35 -25.54
C GLY A 232 -8.74 -2.89 -25.77
N PHE A 233 -7.98 -2.60 -24.71
CA PHE A 233 -6.56 -2.29 -24.81
C PHE A 233 -5.73 -3.56 -24.98
N SER A 234 -4.67 -3.48 -25.79
CA SER A 234 -3.71 -4.57 -25.89
C SER A 234 -2.96 -4.77 -24.55
N PRO A 235 -2.45 -5.98 -24.26
CA PRO A 235 -1.60 -6.20 -23.09
C PRO A 235 -0.46 -5.20 -22.97
N ASN A 236 0.23 -4.90 -24.06
CA ASN A 236 1.31 -3.90 -24.09
C ASN A 236 0.83 -2.50 -23.68
N ALA A 237 -0.36 -2.09 -24.09
CA ALA A 237 -0.93 -0.79 -23.72
C ALA A 237 -1.18 -0.70 -22.20
N VAL A 238 -1.51 -1.82 -21.53
CA VAL A 238 -1.72 -1.84 -20.07
C VAL A 238 -0.47 -1.43 -19.31
N SER A 239 0.72 -1.81 -19.74
CA SER A 239 1.98 -1.37 -19.11
C SER A 239 2.13 0.15 -19.17
N TRP A 240 1.78 0.79 -20.30
CA TRP A 240 1.79 2.25 -20.44
C TRP A 240 0.67 2.92 -19.63
N ILE A 241 -0.50 2.30 -19.54
CA ILE A 241 -1.60 2.78 -18.68
C ILE A 241 -1.17 2.76 -17.22
N LEU A 242 -0.50 1.70 -16.76
CA LEU A 242 0.02 1.60 -15.40
C LEU A 242 1.14 2.61 -15.13
N LEU A 243 1.97 2.93 -16.14
CA LEU A 243 2.94 4.03 -16.04
C LEU A 243 2.23 5.38 -15.81
N GLY A 244 1.23 5.69 -16.64
CA GLY A 244 0.42 6.90 -16.50
C GLY A 244 -0.30 6.94 -15.15
N TYR A 245 -0.86 5.81 -14.71
CA TYR A 245 -1.48 5.69 -13.40
C TYR A 245 -0.50 5.92 -12.26
N GLY A 246 0.71 5.35 -12.33
CA GLY A 246 1.78 5.58 -11.35
C GLY A 246 2.18 7.05 -11.26
N ILE A 247 2.27 7.77 -12.38
CA ILE A 247 2.51 9.22 -12.41
C ILE A 247 1.34 9.96 -11.73
N SER A 248 0.11 9.57 -12.02
CA SER A 248 -1.10 10.14 -11.38
C SER A 248 -1.07 9.93 -9.87
N VAL A 249 -0.67 8.76 -9.40
CA VAL A 249 -0.48 8.45 -7.98
C VAL A 249 0.56 9.35 -7.34
N ALA A 250 1.72 9.55 -7.97
CA ALA A 250 2.76 10.44 -7.47
C ALA A 250 2.27 11.89 -7.34
N ILE A 251 1.56 12.38 -8.36
CA ILE A 251 0.90 13.70 -8.32
C ILE A 251 -0.11 13.76 -7.17
N GLY A 252 -0.94 12.73 -7.03
CA GLY A 252 -1.97 12.62 -6.01
C GLY A 252 -1.41 12.65 -4.60
N ASN A 253 -0.33 11.91 -4.34
CA ASN A 253 0.34 11.91 -3.04
C ASN A 253 0.84 13.31 -2.65
N ILE A 254 1.52 14.00 -3.57
CA ILE A 254 2.04 15.36 -3.31
C ILE A 254 0.89 16.36 -3.12
N TRP A 255 -0.10 16.30 -4.00
CA TRP A 255 -1.26 17.21 -3.96
C TRP A 255 -2.13 16.96 -2.72
N GLY A 256 -2.41 15.71 -2.40
CA GLY A 256 -3.22 15.32 -1.24
C GLY A 256 -2.57 15.72 0.08
N GLY A 257 -1.23 15.59 0.19
CA GLY A 257 -0.45 16.09 1.32
C GLY A 257 -0.62 17.61 1.48
N LYS A 258 -0.38 18.39 0.41
CA LYS A 258 -0.57 19.85 0.43
C LYS A 258 -2.01 20.26 0.75
N LEU A 259 -2.99 19.50 0.28
CA LEU A 259 -4.40 19.75 0.57
C LEU A 259 -4.70 19.56 2.06
N ALA A 260 -4.15 18.50 2.67
CA ALA A 260 -4.28 18.22 4.09
C ALA A 260 -3.55 19.27 4.96
N ASP A 261 -2.37 19.72 4.55
CA ASP A 261 -1.62 20.79 5.23
C ASP A 261 -2.38 22.11 5.22
N LYS A 262 -2.98 22.48 4.08
CA LYS A 262 -3.66 23.77 3.90
C LYS A 262 -5.03 23.83 4.56
N HIS A 263 -5.82 22.75 4.51
CA HIS A 263 -7.23 22.77 4.94
C HIS A 263 -7.49 21.89 6.17
N GLY A 264 -6.47 21.16 6.65
CA GLY A 264 -6.59 20.13 7.67
C GLY A 264 -6.98 18.76 7.09
N ALA A 265 -6.65 17.69 7.82
CA ALA A 265 -6.82 16.32 7.35
C ALA A 265 -8.29 15.96 7.02
N VAL A 266 -9.24 16.29 7.92
CA VAL A 266 -10.65 15.89 7.74
C VAL A 266 -11.31 16.55 6.53
N PRO A 267 -11.23 17.87 6.27
CA PRO A 267 -11.79 18.48 5.07
C PRO A 267 -11.15 17.94 3.79
N ALA A 268 -9.82 17.76 3.77
CA ALA A 268 -9.10 17.20 2.62
C ALA A 268 -9.57 15.78 2.31
N LEU A 269 -9.66 14.90 3.32
CA LEU A 269 -10.12 13.53 3.17
C LEU A 269 -11.59 13.45 2.71
N LYS A 270 -12.46 14.30 3.24
CA LYS A 270 -13.85 14.38 2.76
C LYS A 270 -13.93 14.72 1.28
N PHE A 271 -13.15 15.70 0.83
CA PHE A 271 -13.12 16.06 -0.59
C PHE A 271 -12.58 14.91 -1.45
N ILE A 272 -11.46 14.29 -1.04
CA ILE A 272 -10.85 13.19 -1.79
C ILE A 272 -11.78 11.97 -1.87
N PHE A 273 -12.41 11.57 -0.75
CA PHE A 273 -13.34 10.43 -0.75
C PHE A 273 -14.61 10.72 -1.55
N ALA A 274 -15.16 11.93 -1.48
CA ALA A 274 -16.30 12.33 -2.32
C ALA A 274 -15.94 12.23 -3.81
N ALA A 275 -14.77 12.74 -4.21
CA ALA A 275 -14.28 12.64 -5.58
C ALA A 275 -14.07 11.18 -6.00
N LEU A 276 -13.52 10.32 -5.12
CA LEU A 276 -13.34 8.88 -5.40
C LEU A 276 -14.68 8.17 -5.61
N VAL A 277 -15.69 8.44 -4.79
CA VAL A 277 -17.04 7.88 -5.00
C VAL A 277 -17.55 8.24 -6.39
N VAL A 278 -17.46 9.51 -6.76
CA VAL A 278 -17.90 9.99 -8.09
C VAL A 278 -17.10 9.34 -9.21
N LEU A 279 -15.77 9.27 -9.08
CA LEU A 279 -14.89 8.69 -10.09
C LEU A 279 -15.09 7.18 -10.27
N LEU A 280 -15.31 6.44 -9.18
CA LEU A 280 -15.62 5.01 -9.27
C LEU A 280 -17.00 4.79 -9.92
N MET A 281 -17.98 5.66 -9.63
CA MET A 281 -19.27 5.62 -10.31
C MET A 281 -19.15 5.98 -11.80
N ILE A 282 -18.32 6.98 -12.16
CA ILE A 282 -18.02 7.30 -13.56
C ILE A 282 -17.33 6.10 -14.22
N PHE A 283 -16.40 5.44 -13.53
CA PHE A 283 -15.69 4.28 -14.06
C PHE A 283 -16.63 3.11 -14.34
N GLN A 284 -17.68 2.93 -13.55
CA GLN A 284 -18.75 1.95 -13.81
C GLN A 284 -19.34 2.07 -15.23
N PHE A 285 -19.50 3.30 -15.72
CA PHE A 285 -20.08 3.57 -17.06
C PHE A 285 -19.02 3.71 -18.15
N THR A 286 -17.80 4.07 -17.80
CA THR A 286 -16.73 4.31 -18.77
C THR A 286 -15.82 3.10 -19.00
N ALA A 287 -15.85 2.09 -18.13
CA ALA A 287 -14.96 0.93 -18.17
C ALA A 287 -14.93 0.19 -19.51
N SER A 288 -16.06 0.20 -20.26
CA SER A 288 -16.16 -0.41 -21.59
C SER A 288 -15.90 0.57 -22.74
N LEU A 289 -15.59 1.82 -22.45
CA LEU A 289 -15.35 2.87 -23.44
C LEU A 289 -13.85 3.18 -23.51
N HIS A 290 -13.18 2.76 -24.58
CA HIS A 290 -11.74 2.77 -24.76
C HIS A 290 -11.00 3.99 -24.15
N TYR A 291 -11.20 5.17 -24.71
CA TYR A 291 -10.53 6.40 -24.24
C TYR A 291 -11.11 6.95 -22.93
N ALA A 292 -12.41 6.78 -22.70
CA ALA A 292 -13.04 7.25 -21.47
C ALA A 292 -12.57 6.44 -20.26
N ALA A 293 -12.39 5.12 -20.40
CA ALA A 293 -11.78 4.28 -19.38
C ALA A 293 -10.37 4.75 -19.02
N LEU A 294 -9.55 5.02 -20.02
CA LEU A 294 -8.17 5.53 -19.83
C LEU A 294 -8.16 6.83 -19.02
N VAL A 295 -8.94 7.84 -19.45
CA VAL A 295 -9.00 9.14 -18.76
C VAL A 295 -9.49 8.96 -17.32
N THR A 296 -10.55 8.18 -17.12
CA THR A 296 -11.11 7.94 -15.78
C THR A 296 -10.09 7.27 -14.86
N VAL A 297 -9.37 6.27 -15.34
CA VAL A 297 -8.33 5.56 -14.56
C VAL A 297 -7.19 6.51 -14.17
N LEU A 298 -6.71 7.33 -15.09
CA LEU A 298 -5.63 8.28 -14.81
C LEU A 298 -6.06 9.33 -13.78
N VAL A 299 -7.28 9.88 -13.91
CA VAL A 299 -7.80 10.82 -12.91
C VAL A 299 -8.03 10.12 -11.57
N MET A 300 -8.57 8.91 -11.57
CA MET A 300 -8.77 8.12 -10.35
C MET A 300 -7.47 7.88 -9.59
N GLY A 301 -6.34 7.67 -10.28
CA GLY A 301 -5.02 7.50 -9.66
C GLY A 301 -4.61 8.66 -8.76
N ILE A 302 -4.94 9.90 -9.12
CA ILE A 302 -4.66 11.09 -8.32
C ILE A 302 -5.37 11.00 -6.96
N PHE A 303 -6.64 10.65 -6.95
CA PHE A 303 -7.46 10.62 -5.73
C PHE A 303 -7.26 9.33 -4.94
N ALA A 304 -6.98 8.20 -5.62
CA ALA A 304 -6.82 6.89 -4.99
C ALA A 304 -5.68 6.86 -3.96
N PHE A 305 -4.58 7.56 -4.22
CA PHE A 305 -3.44 7.65 -3.32
C PHE A 305 -3.27 9.03 -2.67
N GLY A 306 -4.03 10.04 -3.11
CA GLY A 306 -4.04 11.36 -2.50
C GLY A 306 -4.57 11.38 -1.06
N ASN A 307 -5.34 10.36 -0.65
CA ASN A 307 -5.83 10.24 0.72
C ASN A 307 -4.75 9.77 1.72
N VAL A 308 -3.68 9.11 1.25
CA VAL A 308 -2.67 8.46 2.11
C VAL A 308 -2.00 9.45 3.08
N PRO A 309 -1.44 10.59 2.63
CA PRO A 309 -0.83 11.54 3.56
C PRO A 309 -1.81 12.10 4.59
N GLY A 310 -3.03 12.42 4.15
CA GLY A 310 -4.08 12.95 5.03
C GLY A 310 -4.50 11.97 6.13
N LEU A 311 -4.66 10.68 5.78
CA LEU A 311 -4.98 9.62 6.75
C LEU A 311 -3.84 9.42 7.75
N GLN A 312 -2.59 9.45 7.27
CA GLN A 312 -1.42 9.26 8.12
C GLN A 312 -1.22 10.44 9.08
N VAL A 313 -1.39 11.67 8.61
CA VAL A 313 -1.35 12.86 9.47
C VAL A 313 -2.49 12.83 10.50
N TYR A 314 -3.69 12.44 10.09
CA TYR A 314 -4.85 12.40 10.98
C TYR A 314 -4.69 11.41 12.13
N VAL A 315 -4.18 10.19 11.85
CA VAL A 315 -3.93 9.20 12.90
C VAL A 315 -2.85 9.68 13.88
N VAL A 316 -1.77 10.29 13.37
CA VAL A 316 -0.70 10.84 14.22
C VAL A 316 -1.24 11.94 15.15
N GLN A 317 -1.96 12.93 14.62
CA GLN A 317 -2.57 14.01 15.41
C GLN A 317 -3.51 13.48 16.49
N LYS A 318 -4.30 12.45 16.20
CA LYS A 318 -5.20 11.84 17.19
C LYS A 318 -4.48 10.99 18.21
N SER A 319 -3.43 10.29 17.80
CA SER A 319 -2.59 9.53 18.73
C SER A 319 -1.81 10.43 19.68
N GLU A 320 -1.28 11.55 19.22
CA GLU A 320 -0.65 12.55 20.08
C GLU A 320 -1.60 13.07 21.17
N LEU A 321 -2.90 13.20 20.85
CA LEU A 321 -3.92 13.64 21.79
C LEU A 321 -4.36 12.54 22.77
N TYR A 322 -4.56 11.31 22.31
CA TYR A 322 -5.19 10.24 23.10
C TYR A 322 -4.21 9.18 23.63
N THR A 323 -3.10 8.95 22.92
CA THR A 323 -2.11 7.92 23.22
C THR A 323 -0.68 8.40 22.96
N PRO A 324 -0.24 9.52 23.61
CA PRO A 324 1.03 10.20 23.28
C PRO A 324 2.27 9.31 23.41
N ASN A 325 2.22 8.29 24.29
CA ASN A 325 3.34 7.36 24.49
C ASN A 325 3.47 6.27 23.41
N ALA A 326 2.53 6.20 22.44
CA ALA A 326 2.45 5.14 21.47
C ALA A 326 2.08 5.63 20.05
N VAL A 327 2.48 6.84 19.69
CA VAL A 327 2.20 7.45 18.38
C VAL A 327 2.76 6.62 17.23
N ASP A 328 3.98 6.09 17.39
CA ASP A 328 4.60 5.24 16.37
C ASP A 328 3.79 3.93 16.16
N VAL A 329 3.21 3.38 17.24
CA VAL A 329 2.33 2.20 17.17
C VAL A 329 1.03 2.52 16.42
N ALA A 330 0.42 3.66 16.70
CA ALA A 330 -0.79 4.10 16.00
C ALA A 330 -0.54 4.31 14.50
N SER A 331 0.58 4.92 14.15
CA SER A 331 1.03 5.09 12.77
C SER A 331 1.25 3.74 12.07
N GLY A 332 1.91 2.79 12.72
CA GLY A 332 2.12 1.44 12.20
C GLY A 332 0.80 0.66 12.02
N LEU A 333 -0.13 0.79 12.96
CA LEU A 333 -1.47 0.19 12.84
C LEU A 333 -2.29 0.79 11.71
N ASN A 334 -2.09 2.07 11.40
CA ASN A 334 -2.72 2.67 10.23
C ASN A 334 -2.15 2.11 8.91
N ILE A 335 -0.84 1.81 8.86
CA ILE A 335 -0.24 1.07 7.73
C ILE A 335 -0.86 -0.33 7.61
N ALA A 336 -1.04 -1.03 8.72
CA ALA A 336 -1.75 -2.31 8.73
C ALA A 336 -3.22 -2.15 8.26
N ALA A 337 -3.91 -1.07 8.62
CA ALA A 337 -5.27 -0.79 8.17
C ALA A 337 -5.35 -0.55 6.65
N PHE A 338 -4.38 0.13 6.03
CA PHE A 338 -4.27 0.21 4.56
C PHE A 338 -4.21 -1.18 3.94
N ASN A 339 -3.39 -2.05 4.48
CA ASN A 339 -3.19 -3.41 3.96
C ASN A 339 -4.39 -4.33 4.22
N ILE A 340 -5.08 -4.19 5.36
CA ILE A 340 -6.38 -4.83 5.58
C ILE A 340 -7.39 -4.36 4.53
N GLY A 341 -7.40 -3.08 4.20
CA GLY A 341 -8.22 -2.51 3.13
C GLY A 341 -7.91 -3.14 1.78
N ILE A 342 -6.63 -3.21 1.39
CA ILE A 342 -6.17 -3.88 0.16
C ILE A 342 -6.66 -5.33 0.12
N ALA A 343 -6.45 -6.09 1.20
CA ALA A 343 -6.82 -7.49 1.28
C ALA A 343 -8.34 -7.69 1.12
N LEU A 344 -9.13 -6.99 1.92
CA LEU A 344 -10.59 -7.09 1.89
C LEU A 344 -11.16 -6.57 0.58
N GLY A 345 -10.66 -5.45 0.07
CA GLY A 345 -11.09 -4.89 -1.21
C GLY A 345 -10.83 -5.86 -2.37
N SER A 346 -9.64 -6.47 -2.41
CA SER A 346 -9.29 -7.47 -3.44
C SER A 346 -10.15 -8.74 -3.33
N ILE A 347 -10.47 -9.20 -2.11
CA ILE A 347 -11.39 -10.33 -1.90
C ILE A 347 -12.80 -9.97 -2.38
N ILE A 348 -13.33 -8.82 -1.98
CA ILE A 348 -14.67 -8.35 -2.39
C ILE A 348 -14.70 -8.18 -3.91
N GLY A 349 -13.66 -7.59 -4.51
CA GLY A 349 -13.52 -7.49 -5.95
C GLY A 349 -13.53 -8.86 -6.64
N GLY A 350 -12.79 -9.83 -6.10
CA GLY A 350 -12.75 -11.20 -6.61
C GLY A 350 -14.11 -11.88 -6.54
N GLN A 351 -14.83 -11.75 -5.42
CA GLN A 351 -16.21 -12.27 -5.28
C GLN A 351 -17.18 -11.56 -6.26
N THR A 352 -17.01 -10.26 -6.45
CA THR A 352 -17.78 -9.51 -7.43
C THR A 352 -17.55 -10.05 -8.84
N VAL A 353 -16.29 -10.25 -9.25
CA VAL A 353 -15.93 -10.81 -10.56
C VAL A 353 -16.53 -12.20 -10.75
N ALA A 354 -16.47 -13.04 -9.69
CA ALA A 354 -16.95 -14.42 -9.75
C ALA A 354 -18.48 -14.54 -9.91
N HIS A 355 -19.24 -13.67 -9.25
CA HIS A 355 -20.70 -13.85 -9.12
C HIS A 355 -21.53 -12.81 -9.88
N VAL A 356 -20.99 -11.62 -10.10
CA VAL A 356 -21.74 -10.49 -10.68
C VAL A 356 -21.09 -9.99 -11.99
N GLY A 357 -19.78 -10.12 -12.11
CA GLY A 357 -19.02 -9.75 -13.30
C GLY A 357 -18.03 -8.63 -13.05
N LEU A 358 -17.02 -8.56 -13.93
CA LEU A 358 -15.89 -7.65 -13.86
C LEU A 358 -16.33 -6.16 -13.87
N THR A 359 -17.35 -5.84 -14.66
CA THR A 359 -17.90 -4.48 -14.79
C THR A 359 -18.50 -3.94 -13.50
N GLN A 360 -18.83 -4.79 -12.52
CA GLN A 360 -19.50 -4.36 -11.29
C GLN A 360 -18.53 -3.97 -10.17
N THR A 361 -17.23 -4.19 -10.34
CA THR A 361 -16.23 -3.88 -9.30
C THR A 361 -16.14 -2.39 -8.96
N PRO A 362 -16.29 -1.41 -9.90
CA PRO A 362 -16.19 0.01 -9.56
C PRO A 362 -17.32 0.50 -8.65
N TRP A 363 -18.57 0.13 -8.94
CA TRP A 363 -19.67 0.64 -8.12
C TRP A 363 -19.69 0.04 -6.71
N ILE A 364 -19.31 -1.24 -6.56
CA ILE A 364 -19.16 -1.85 -5.23
C ILE A 364 -18.02 -1.14 -4.46
N GLY A 365 -16.91 -0.84 -5.15
CA GLY A 365 -15.86 -0.01 -4.60
C GLY A 365 -16.35 1.38 -4.18
N ALA A 366 -17.21 2.02 -4.99
CA ALA A 366 -17.81 3.31 -4.67
C ALA A 366 -18.66 3.28 -3.40
N VAL A 367 -19.44 2.22 -3.19
CA VAL A 367 -20.26 2.04 -1.96
C VAL A 367 -19.34 1.92 -0.73
N ILE A 368 -18.24 1.17 -0.84
CA ILE A 368 -17.28 1.02 0.27
C ILE A 368 -16.61 2.37 0.60
N VAL A 369 -16.17 3.13 -0.41
CA VAL A 369 -15.59 4.47 -0.22
C VAL A 369 -16.63 5.46 0.33
N LEU A 370 -17.89 5.33 -0.06
CA LEU A 370 -18.98 6.16 0.49
C LEU A 370 -19.13 5.96 2.01
N VAL A 371 -19.01 4.73 2.49
CA VAL A 371 -18.99 4.46 3.94
C VAL A 371 -17.79 5.14 4.61
N ALA A 372 -16.59 5.08 4.00
CA ALA A 372 -15.41 5.80 4.50
C ALA A 372 -15.64 7.32 4.53
N PHE A 373 -16.28 7.89 3.49
CA PHE A 373 -16.66 9.31 3.42
C PHE A 373 -17.61 9.71 4.57
N LEU A 374 -18.61 8.89 4.85
CA LEU A 374 -19.55 9.15 5.94
C LEU A 374 -18.86 9.07 7.31
N LEU A 375 -18.00 8.06 7.51
CA LEU A 375 -17.26 7.87 8.76
C LEU A 375 -16.25 8.99 9.01
N ILE A 376 -15.53 9.49 8.00
CA ILE A 376 -14.63 10.63 8.18
C ILE A 376 -15.43 11.91 8.49
N GLY A 377 -16.61 12.05 7.92
CA GLY A 377 -17.54 13.13 8.27
C GLY A 377 -17.99 13.07 9.73
N LEU A 378 -18.32 11.88 10.22
CA LEU A 378 -18.67 11.62 11.62
C LEU A 378 -17.46 11.91 12.53
N SER A 379 -16.28 11.37 12.18
CA SER A 379 -15.05 11.61 12.96
C SER A 379 -14.75 13.09 13.10
N GLY A 380 -14.89 13.87 12.02
CA GLY A 380 -14.69 15.32 12.06
C GLY A 380 -15.73 16.08 12.89
N ARG A 381 -16.98 15.59 12.98
CA ARG A 381 -18.00 16.17 13.89
C ARG A 381 -17.64 15.91 15.35
N LEU A 382 -17.17 14.72 15.67
CA LEU A 382 -16.73 14.34 17.00
C LEU A 382 -15.42 15.05 17.42
N ASP A 383 -14.65 15.58 16.46
CA ASP A 383 -13.45 16.38 16.71
C ASP A 383 -13.73 17.83 17.08
N LYS A 384 -14.93 18.32 16.81
CA LYS A 384 -15.35 19.63 17.29
C LYS A 384 -15.64 19.49 18.78
N PRO A 385 -14.71 19.82 19.68
CA PRO A 385 -15.06 19.88 21.09
C PRO A 385 -16.08 21.02 21.26
N ALA A 386 -16.89 20.91 22.28
CA ALA A 386 -17.70 21.96 22.82
C ALA A 386 -16.97 23.34 22.86
N ARG A 387 -16.86 24.00 21.71
CA ARG A 387 -16.48 25.41 21.59
C ARG A 387 -17.63 26.34 22.06
N VAL A 388 -18.62 25.79 22.77
CA VAL A 388 -19.84 26.48 23.21
C VAL A 388 -19.92 26.52 24.74
N ALA A 389 -18.84 26.37 25.47
CA ALA A 389 -18.88 26.55 26.95
C ALA A 389 -17.93 27.62 27.45
N LEU A 390 -17.50 28.57 26.63
CA LEU A 390 -16.80 29.78 27.03
C LEU A 390 -17.31 30.98 26.19
N GLY A 391 -18.59 31.27 26.33
CA GLY A 391 -19.25 32.48 25.88
C GLY A 391 -20.01 33.07 27.06
#